data_6004be6841a80554320ea3b16ab5314f
#
_entry.id   6004be6841a80554320ea3b16ab5314f
#
_cell.length_a   1.000
_cell.length_b   1.000
_cell.length_c   1.000
_cell.angle_alpha   90.00
_cell.angle_beta   90.00
_cell.angle_gamma   90.00
#
_symmetry.space_group_name_H-M   'P 1'
#
loop_
_entity.id
_entity.type
_entity.pdbx_description
1 polymer ?
#
loop_
_entity_poly.entity_id
_entity_poly.type
_entity_poly.pdbx_seq_one_letter_code
_entity_poly.pdbx_strand_id
1 'polypeptide(L)'
;MAGPSSGVSRVLMTGPLAPYADGFAVELRARGYTPLTTAGELRQVARLSRWLEAGGLSVAELTEERVEEFLTWQRAGGRHRSQWSRPVLVCVLEVLRGLGVLGLEPPAPAGSPTNRLLASFERYLLGERALADGTVRGYVMHARWFLDGLRDDDALAGLSAGEVTGAVVRKADSGVSVAAAQYFVSGLRAFLRFCFLEGLVAADLSPAALLVRGRRRSSLPKGISRADAKALLRSCDRRSGIGRRDYAVIVTLLRLGLRRGELARLTLDDIDWHAGELAVRGKGREDRLPLPADVGAAIAGYLRRGRPASDRRELFLRARAPYDPIASGTVASTVRRACRRAGIPEVGSHRLRHTAACEMVSAGVPIGRIGQVLRHQSLQTTAIYARVDVEQLRQLAAPWPTTDGGGPGR
;
A
#
# COMPACT_ATOMS: atom_id res chain seq x y z
N MET A 1 2.63 45.33 -22.71
CA MET A 1 2.98 44.95 -21.33
C MET A 1 1.70 44.94 -20.51
N ALA A 2 1.09 43.77 -20.40
CA ALA A 2 -0.06 43.55 -19.53
C ALA A 2 0.37 42.46 -18.53
N GLY A 3 0.50 42.85 -17.26
CA GLY A 3 0.83 41.93 -16.17
C GLY A 3 -0.30 40.97 -15.92
N PRO A 4 -0.01 39.72 -15.52
CA PRO A 4 -1.04 38.73 -15.19
C PRO A 4 -1.74 39.17 -13.89
N SER A 5 -3.00 39.53 -13.99
CA SER A 5 -3.87 39.75 -12.83
C SER A 5 -4.06 38.42 -12.10
N SER A 6 -3.30 38.20 -11.06
CA SER A 6 -3.44 37.04 -10.16
C SER A 6 -4.64 37.28 -9.25
N GLY A 7 -5.79 36.82 -9.66
CA GLY A 7 -7.00 36.68 -8.81
C GLY A 7 -6.87 35.58 -7.77
N VAL A 8 -5.81 35.61 -6.97
CA VAL A 8 -5.68 34.71 -5.81
C VAL A 8 -6.30 35.44 -4.62
N SER A 9 -7.39 34.91 -4.10
CA SER A 9 -7.96 35.32 -2.81
C SER A 9 -6.82 35.35 -1.77
N ARG A 10 -6.40 36.55 -1.35
CA ARG A 10 -5.38 36.72 -0.31
C ARG A 10 -5.89 36.06 0.97
N VAL A 11 -5.24 34.98 1.37
CA VAL A 11 -5.50 34.37 2.67
C VAL A 11 -4.80 35.24 3.71
N LEU A 12 -5.58 35.88 4.58
CA LEU A 12 -5.00 36.61 5.70
C LEU A 12 -4.40 35.59 6.68
N MET A 13 -3.11 35.64 6.87
CA MET A 13 -2.36 34.84 7.85
C MET A 13 -1.83 35.76 8.94
N THR A 14 -2.14 35.44 10.18
CA THR A 14 -1.66 36.10 11.40
C THR A 14 -0.88 35.11 12.25
N GLY A 15 -0.13 35.62 13.23
CA GLY A 15 0.67 34.81 14.13
C GLY A 15 2.05 34.41 13.55
N PRO A 16 2.75 33.50 14.22
CA PRO A 16 4.17 33.21 13.97
C PRO A 16 4.52 32.78 12.54
N LEU A 17 3.59 32.14 11.80
CA LEU A 17 3.85 31.69 10.43
C LEU A 17 3.53 32.75 9.38
N ALA A 18 2.99 33.91 9.73
CA ALA A 18 2.62 34.96 8.79
C ALA A 18 3.77 35.42 7.88
N PRO A 19 5.02 35.61 8.35
CA PRO A 19 6.14 36.00 7.50
C PRO A 19 6.48 35.03 6.38
N TYR A 20 6.09 33.77 6.51
CA TYR A 20 6.42 32.67 5.57
C TYR A 20 5.27 32.35 4.60
N ALA A 21 4.15 33.06 4.66
CA ALA A 21 2.94 32.77 3.88
C ALA A 21 3.18 32.74 2.37
N ASP A 22 3.96 33.66 1.83
CA ASP A 22 4.30 33.71 0.40
C ASP A 22 5.21 32.55 0.01
N GLY A 23 6.17 32.15 0.85
CA GLY A 23 7.02 30.97 0.65
C GLY A 23 6.20 29.69 0.58
N PHE A 24 5.24 29.52 1.47
CA PHE A 24 4.31 28.36 1.42
C PHE A 24 3.45 28.38 0.15
N ALA A 25 2.99 29.55 -0.29
CA ALA A 25 2.21 29.67 -1.51
C ALA A 25 3.02 29.29 -2.75
N VAL A 26 4.27 29.70 -2.83
CA VAL A 26 5.20 29.37 -3.92
C VAL A 26 5.44 27.87 -3.95
N GLU A 27 5.78 27.25 -2.81
CA GLU A 27 6.07 25.83 -2.70
C GLU A 27 4.87 24.95 -3.02
N LEU A 28 3.68 25.30 -2.53
CA LEU A 28 2.46 24.58 -2.87
C LEU A 28 2.18 24.60 -4.38
N ARG A 29 2.42 25.74 -5.04
CA ARG A 29 2.26 25.84 -6.50
C ARG A 29 3.33 25.02 -7.24
N ALA A 30 4.58 25.06 -6.78
CA ALA A 30 5.66 24.23 -7.33
C ALA A 30 5.34 22.73 -7.23
N ARG A 31 4.64 22.31 -6.16
CA ARG A 31 4.11 20.94 -6.00
C ARG A 31 2.85 20.65 -6.81
N GLY A 32 2.41 21.60 -7.65
CA GLY A 32 1.28 21.42 -8.58
C GLY A 32 -0.10 21.66 -7.98
N TYR A 33 -0.21 22.29 -6.80
CA TYR A 33 -1.50 22.69 -6.25
C TYR A 33 -2.14 23.80 -7.08
N THR A 34 -3.42 23.66 -7.41
CA THR A 34 -4.14 24.73 -8.12
C THR A 34 -4.30 25.95 -7.21
N PRO A 35 -4.49 27.17 -7.75
CA PRO A 35 -4.64 28.40 -6.96
C PRO A 35 -5.73 28.28 -5.89
N LEU A 36 -6.87 27.66 -6.23
CA LEU A 36 -7.98 27.46 -5.30
C LEU A 36 -7.61 26.48 -4.16
N THR A 37 -6.92 25.40 -4.50
CA THR A 37 -6.43 24.42 -3.51
C THR A 37 -5.36 25.05 -2.63
N THR A 38 -4.40 25.79 -3.22
CA THR A 38 -3.37 26.54 -2.49
C THR A 38 -4.01 27.48 -1.46
N ALA A 39 -5.03 28.24 -1.86
CA ALA A 39 -5.75 29.11 -0.91
C ALA A 39 -6.43 28.32 0.21
N GLY A 40 -6.98 27.13 -0.09
CA GLY A 40 -7.56 26.22 0.89
C GLY A 40 -6.52 25.73 1.90
N GLU A 41 -5.36 25.33 1.41
CA GLU A 41 -4.26 24.81 2.26
C GLU A 41 -3.60 25.94 3.08
N LEU A 42 -3.44 27.12 2.51
CA LEU A 42 -2.96 28.29 3.27
C LEU A 42 -3.89 28.68 4.42
N ARG A 43 -5.21 28.48 4.28
CA ARG A 43 -6.13 28.67 5.41
C ARG A 43 -5.87 27.69 6.54
N GLN A 44 -5.38 26.49 6.22
CA GLN A 44 -4.93 25.52 7.23
C GLN A 44 -3.69 26.01 7.97
N VAL A 45 -2.69 26.45 7.20
CA VAL A 45 -1.46 27.03 7.76
C VAL A 45 -1.78 28.23 8.64
N ALA A 46 -2.70 29.08 8.21
CA ALA A 46 -3.17 30.21 9.01
C ALA A 46 -3.86 29.81 10.33
N ARG A 47 -4.53 28.64 10.36
CA ARG A 47 -5.10 28.11 11.61
C ARG A 47 -4.02 27.52 12.51
N LEU A 48 -3.05 26.82 11.95
CA LEU A 48 -1.88 26.35 12.71
C LEU A 48 -1.15 27.54 13.31
N SER A 49 -0.93 28.62 12.55
CA SER A 49 -0.29 29.84 13.02
C SER A 49 -0.99 30.46 14.22
N ARG A 50 -2.33 30.59 14.16
CA ARG A 50 -3.12 31.10 15.27
C ARG A 50 -3.15 30.17 16.49
N TRP A 51 -3.08 28.85 16.26
CA TRP A 51 -2.99 27.88 17.36
C TRP A 51 -1.65 27.98 18.08
N LEU A 52 -0.54 28.18 17.33
CA LEU A 52 0.78 28.45 17.90
C LEU A 52 0.75 29.76 18.72
N GLU A 53 0.21 30.82 18.14
CA GLU A 53 0.08 32.13 18.81
C GLU A 53 -0.72 32.02 20.13
N ALA A 54 -1.86 31.32 20.11
CA ALA A 54 -2.69 31.10 21.28
C ALA A 54 -1.98 30.26 22.37
N GLY A 55 -1.06 29.38 21.96
CA GLY A 55 -0.21 28.60 22.88
C GLY A 55 1.08 29.29 23.29
N GLY A 56 1.32 30.54 22.84
CA GLY A 56 2.56 31.26 23.11
C GLY A 56 3.80 30.62 22.48
N LEU A 57 3.60 29.80 21.43
CA LEU A 57 4.65 29.04 20.77
C LEU A 57 5.26 29.82 19.60
N SER A 58 6.58 29.81 19.51
CA SER A 58 7.33 30.36 18.38
C SER A 58 7.38 29.37 17.21
N VAL A 59 7.82 29.85 16.02
CA VAL A 59 8.05 28.97 14.87
C VAL A 59 9.12 27.93 15.12
N ALA A 60 10.16 28.27 15.91
CA ALA A 60 11.28 27.38 16.22
C ALA A 60 10.83 26.13 17.04
N GLU A 61 9.70 26.23 17.74
CA GLU A 61 9.13 25.12 18.52
C GLU A 61 8.17 24.25 17.73
N LEU A 62 7.96 24.54 16.44
CA LEU A 62 7.08 23.76 15.58
C LEU A 62 7.77 22.46 15.14
N THR A 63 7.37 21.34 15.76
CA THR A 63 7.82 19.97 15.49
C THR A 63 6.71 19.14 14.85
N GLU A 64 7.01 17.92 14.38
CA GLU A 64 5.98 16.97 13.92
C GLU A 64 4.98 16.64 15.02
N GLU A 65 5.42 16.56 16.27
CA GLU A 65 4.55 16.30 17.43
C GLU A 65 3.57 17.45 17.65
N ARG A 66 4.02 18.70 17.55
CA ARG A 66 3.15 19.88 17.64
C ARG A 66 2.12 19.91 16.51
N VAL A 67 2.49 19.43 15.31
CA VAL A 67 1.54 19.25 14.21
C VAL A 67 0.49 18.20 14.56
N GLU A 68 0.85 17.08 15.18
CA GLU A 68 -0.11 16.05 15.62
C GLU A 68 -1.01 16.55 16.78
N GLU A 69 -0.47 17.33 17.73
CA GLU A 69 -1.26 17.98 18.79
C GLU A 69 -2.30 18.92 18.16
N PHE A 70 -1.90 19.75 17.21
CA PHE A 70 -2.80 20.63 16.48
C PHE A 70 -3.89 19.84 15.74
N LEU A 71 -3.55 18.75 15.05
CA LEU A 71 -4.50 17.89 14.38
C LEU A 71 -5.47 17.23 15.36
N THR A 72 -4.99 16.85 16.54
CA THR A 72 -5.81 16.26 17.61
C THR A 72 -6.76 17.31 18.20
N TRP A 73 -6.27 18.51 18.48
CA TRP A 73 -7.09 19.64 18.91
C TRP A 73 -8.20 19.97 17.92
N GLN A 74 -7.89 19.97 16.62
CA GLN A 74 -8.90 20.19 15.58
C GLN A 74 -9.98 19.10 15.55
N ARG A 75 -9.60 17.84 15.74
CA ARG A 75 -10.54 16.72 15.81
C ARG A 75 -11.50 16.86 17.00
N ALA A 76 -10.97 17.20 18.16
CA ALA A 76 -11.75 17.43 19.36
C ALA A 76 -12.77 18.58 19.21
N GLY A 77 -12.45 19.60 18.39
CA GLY A 77 -13.33 20.72 18.09
C GLY A 77 -14.47 20.43 17.10
N GLY A 78 -14.77 19.16 16.80
CA GLY A 78 -15.90 18.75 15.95
C GLY A 78 -15.78 19.14 14.46
N ARG A 79 -14.62 19.60 14.02
CA ARG A 79 -14.39 20.08 12.65
C ARG A 79 -13.88 18.97 11.76
N HIS A 80 -14.63 17.86 11.67
CA HIS A 80 -14.34 16.75 10.77
C HIS A 80 -14.60 17.16 9.31
N ARG A 81 -13.57 17.59 8.61
CA ARG A 81 -13.49 17.45 7.15
C ARG A 81 -12.28 16.59 6.82
N SER A 82 -12.50 15.53 6.07
CA SER A 82 -11.49 14.58 5.58
C SER A 82 -10.40 15.18 4.66
N GLN A 83 -10.33 16.50 4.59
CA GLN A 83 -9.41 17.29 3.75
C GLN A 83 -8.22 17.89 4.52
N TRP A 84 -8.09 17.59 5.82
CA TRP A 84 -6.98 18.09 6.63
C TRP A 84 -5.77 17.21 6.38
N SER A 85 -4.97 17.62 5.42
CA SER A 85 -3.88 16.77 4.96
C SER A 85 -2.62 17.02 5.78
N ARG A 86 -2.29 16.06 6.65
CA ARG A 86 -0.94 15.94 7.23
C ARG A 86 0.17 16.26 6.21
N PRO A 87 0.07 15.83 4.91
CA PRO A 87 1.06 16.18 3.89
C PRO A 87 1.33 17.67 3.71
N VAL A 88 0.34 18.53 3.87
CA VAL A 88 0.55 20.00 3.75
C VAL A 88 1.27 20.54 4.98
N LEU A 89 0.92 20.07 6.16
CA LEU A 89 1.60 20.50 7.39
C LEU A 89 3.05 20.00 7.44
N VAL A 90 3.32 18.80 6.91
CA VAL A 90 4.69 18.31 6.70
C VAL A 90 5.42 19.18 5.69
N CYS A 91 4.76 19.61 4.62
CA CYS A 91 5.33 20.56 3.66
C CYS A 91 5.72 21.90 4.33
N VAL A 92 4.91 22.39 5.28
CA VAL A 92 5.25 23.59 6.07
C VAL A 92 6.57 23.39 6.82
N LEU A 93 6.74 22.25 7.49
CA LEU A 93 7.98 21.93 8.20
C LEU A 93 9.18 21.87 7.25
N GLU A 94 9.02 21.23 6.08
CA GLU A 94 10.07 21.16 5.07
C GLU A 94 10.49 22.53 4.54
N VAL A 95 9.52 23.40 4.27
CA VAL A 95 9.79 24.80 3.82
C VAL A 95 10.54 25.56 4.90
N LEU A 96 10.10 25.50 6.15
CA LEU A 96 10.73 26.20 7.26
C LEU A 96 12.15 25.68 7.54
N ARG A 97 12.39 24.37 7.38
CA ARG A 97 13.74 23.78 7.45
C ARG A 97 14.62 24.29 6.30
N GLY A 98 14.08 24.33 5.08
CA GLY A 98 14.78 24.85 3.91
C GLY A 98 15.16 26.33 4.03
N LEU A 99 14.38 27.11 4.78
CA LEU A 99 14.64 28.50 5.11
C LEU A 99 15.58 28.68 6.32
N GLY A 100 16.02 27.59 6.96
CA GLY A 100 16.86 27.66 8.16
C GLY A 100 16.14 28.17 9.42
N VAL A 101 14.82 28.27 9.39
CA VAL A 101 13.98 28.75 10.50
C VAL A 101 13.79 27.65 11.54
N LEU A 102 13.63 26.41 11.07
CA LEU A 102 13.68 25.22 11.91
C LEU A 102 15.07 24.61 11.79
N GLY A 103 15.71 24.35 12.94
CA GLY A 103 16.95 23.57 12.96
C GLY A 103 16.74 22.18 12.33
N LEU A 104 17.85 21.56 11.93
CA LEU A 104 17.84 20.12 11.64
C LEU A 104 17.24 19.45 12.87
N GLU A 105 16.17 18.69 12.66
CA GLU A 105 15.36 18.09 13.71
C GLU A 105 16.26 17.47 14.78
N PRO A 106 16.18 17.89 16.05
CA PRO A 106 16.76 17.09 17.10
C PRO A 106 16.12 15.71 16.99
N PRO A 107 16.86 14.61 17.28
CA PRO A 107 16.27 13.28 17.27
C PRO A 107 14.97 13.36 18.08
N ALA A 108 13.87 12.89 17.48
CA ALA A 108 12.51 13.05 17.97
C ALA A 108 12.51 12.95 19.51
N PRO A 109 11.93 13.91 20.24
CA PRO A 109 11.91 13.86 21.69
C PRO A 109 11.41 12.49 22.06
N ALA A 110 12.08 11.84 22.97
CA ALA A 110 11.94 10.45 23.27
C ALA A 110 10.45 10.11 23.44
N GLY A 111 9.84 9.62 22.39
CA GLY A 111 8.46 9.17 22.39
C GLY A 111 8.24 8.20 23.55
N SER A 112 7.01 7.85 23.90
CA SER A 112 6.74 6.91 24.99
C SER A 112 7.72 5.74 24.94
N PRO A 113 8.05 5.10 26.06
CA PRO A 113 8.93 3.92 26.09
C PRO A 113 8.57 2.92 25.01
N THR A 114 7.29 2.69 24.79
CA THR A 114 6.74 1.86 23.71
C THR A 114 7.15 2.33 22.31
N ASN A 115 7.12 3.63 22.03
CA ASN A 115 7.52 4.15 20.71
C ASN A 115 9.03 4.00 20.47
N ARG A 116 9.86 4.20 21.49
CA ARG A 116 11.32 3.97 21.41
C ARG A 116 11.63 2.50 21.14
N LEU A 117 10.96 1.61 21.84
CA LEU A 117 11.09 0.16 21.68
C LEU A 117 10.72 -0.26 20.25
N LEU A 118 9.57 0.22 19.75
CA LEU A 118 9.13 -0.09 18.39
C LEU A 118 10.07 0.47 17.32
N ALA A 119 10.64 1.65 17.52
CA ALA A 119 11.64 2.21 16.62
C ALA A 119 12.96 1.40 16.62
N SER A 120 13.38 0.89 17.77
CA SER A 120 14.53 -0.04 17.86
C SER A 120 14.23 -1.36 17.17
N PHE A 121 13.05 -1.92 17.38
CA PHE A 121 12.60 -3.12 16.66
C PHE A 121 12.56 -2.92 15.15
N GLU A 122 12.08 -1.78 14.68
CA GLU A 122 12.06 -1.44 13.25
C GLU A 122 13.48 -1.42 12.65
N ARG A 123 14.44 -0.78 13.35
CA ARG A 123 15.85 -0.76 12.94
C ARG A 123 16.47 -2.15 12.89
N TYR A 124 16.20 -2.99 13.89
CA TYR A 124 16.62 -4.39 13.91
C TYR A 124 16.09 -5.17 12.70
N LEU A 125 14.79 -5.01 12.38
CA LEU A 125 14.19 -5.70 11.24
C LEU A 125 14.76 -5.24 9.90
N LEU A 126 15.07 -3.97 9.75
CA LEU A 126 15.65 -3.39 8.52
C LEU A 126 17.14 -3.73 8.39
N GLY A 127 17.91 -3.49 9.44
CA GLY A 127 19.37 -3.62 9.42
C GLY A 127 19.82 -5.08 9.54
N GLU A 128 19.48 -5.74 10.63
CA GLU A 128 20.03 -7.10 10.90
C GLU A 128 19.26 -8.21 10.20
N ARG A 129 17.93 -8.06 10.03
CA ARG A 129 17.11 -9.07 9.36
C ARG A 129 16.88 -8.79 7.87
N ALA A 130 17.29 -7.63 7.37
CA ALA A 130 17.17 -7.20 5.97
C ALA A 130 15.76 -7.45 5.39
N LEU A 131 14.71 -7.24 6.20
CA LEU A 131 13.34 -7.46 5.77
C LEU A 131 12.84 -6.31 4.90
N ALA A 132 11.96 -6.64 3.96
CA ALA A 132 11.33 -5.62 3.13
C ALA A 132 10.39 -4.72 3.96
N ASP A 133 10.35 -3.40 3.67
CA ASP A 133 9.57 -2.37 4.38
C ASP A 133 8.12 -2.77 4.67
N GLY A 134 7.46 -3.44 3.71
CA GLY A 134 6.09 -3.90 3.90
C GLY A 134 5.93 -4.95 4.98
N THR A 135 6.95 -5.82 5.16
CA THR A 135 7.00 -6.83 6.22
C THR A 135 7.31 -6.16 7.55
N VAL A 136 8.27 -5.24 7.54
CA VAL A 136 8.69 -4.45 8.72
C VAL A 136 7.48 -3.69 9.28
N ARG A 137 6.79 -2.91 8.46
CA ARG A 137 5.57 -2.20 8.89
C ARG A 137 4.51 -3.13 9.49
N GLY A 138 4.33 -4.32 8.89
CA GLY A 138 3.39 -5.30 9.41
C GLY A 138 3.82 -5.85 10.77
N TYR A 139 5.08 -6.15 10.94
CA TYR A 139 5.61 -6.69 12.20
C TYR A 139 5.60 -5.65 13.32
N VAL A 140 5.97 -4.39 13.03
CA VAL A 140 5.89 -3.27 13.98
C VAL A 140 4.43 -3.02 14.40
N MET A 141 3.47 -3.07 13.46
CA MET A 141 2.04 -2.96 13.79
C MET A 141 1.58 -4.11 14.71
N HIS A 142 2.06 -5.33 14.49
CA HIS A 142 1.74 -6.47 15.34
C HIS A 142 2.37 -6.37 16.73
N ALA A 143 3.61 -5.89 16.82
CA ALA A 143 4.27 -5.62 18.09
C ALA A 143 3.54 -4.53 18.89
N ARG A 144 3.13 -3.44 18.22
CA ARG A 144 2.31 -2.39 18.86
C ARG A 144 1.01 -2.95 19.39
N TRP A 145 0.26 -3.70 18.58
CA TRP A 145 -1.00 -4.32 19.02
C TRP A 145 -0.81 -5.25 20.23
N PHE A 146 0.32 -5.96 20.30
CA PHE A 146 0.66 -6.80 21.43
C PHE A 146 0.94 -5.96 22.68
N LEU A 147 1.77 -4.91 22.56
CA LEU A 147 2.13 -4.00 23.68
C LEU A 147 0.90 -3.26 24.20
N ASP A 148 0.03 -2.75 23.32
CA ASP A 148 -1.23 -2.09 23.71
C ASP A 148 -2.18 -3.01 24.49
N GLY A 149 -2.01 -4.32 24.37
CA GLY A 149 -2.78 -5.33 25.11
C GLY A 149 -2.16 -5.79 26.41
N LEU A 150 -0.98 -5.30 26.80
CA LEU A 150 -0.36 -5.49 28.10
C LEU A 150 -0.88 -4.44 29.08
N ARG A 151 -0.93 -4.77 30.36
CA ARG A 151 -1.61 -3.93 31.38
C ARG A 151 -0.77 -2.77 31.92
N ASP A 152 0.57 -2.87 31.81
CA ASP A 152 1.51 -1.88 32.36
C ASP A 152 2.69 -1.63 31.42
N ASP A 153 3.25 -0.41 31.47
CA ASP A 153 4.42 -0.03 30.66
C ASP A 153 5.70 -0.85 30.99
N ASP A 154 5.79 -1.43 32.19
CA ASP A 154 6.88 -2.30 32.65
C ASP A 154 6.59 -3.81 32.44
N ALA A 155 5.49 -4.14 31.79
CA ALA A 155 5.00 -5.52 31.64
C ALA A 155 5.94 -6.46 30.86
N LEU A 156 6.95 -5.93 30.15
CA LEU A 156 7.90 -6.78 29.40
C LEU A 156 8.85 -7.55 30.34
N ALA A 157 9.33 -6.94 31.42
CA ALA A 157 10.27 -7.61 32.35
C ALA A 157 9.64 -8.83 33.05
N GLY A 158 8.32 -8.76 33.28
CA GLY A 158 7.54 -9.85 33.92
C GLY A 158 6.74 -10.70 32.92
N LEU A 159 6.96 -10.55 31.62
CA LEU A 159 6.16 -11.21 30.59
C LEU A 159 6.23 -12.74 30.70
N SER A 160 5.07 -13.36 30.79
CA SER A 160 4.92 -14.81 30.88
C SER A 160 4.54 -15.45 29.56
N ALA A 161 4.85 -16.76 29.40
CA ALA A 161 4.41 -17.55 28.27
C ALA A 161 2.88 -17.60 28.11
N GLY A 162 2.15 -17.54 29.26
CA GLY A 162 0.68 -17.50 29.26
C GLY A 162 0.11 -16.25 28.62
N GLU A 163 0.70 -15.07 28.87
CA GLU A 163 0.27 -13.82 28.26
C GLU A 163 0.52 -13.78 26.75
N VAL A 164 1.67 -14.32 26.31
CA VAL A 164 1.98 -14.47 24.88
C VAL A 164 0.96 -15.40 24.20
N THR A 165 0.68 -16.56 24.80
CA THR A 165 -0.33 -17.49 24.27
C THR A 165 -1.73 -16.85 24.27
N GLY A 166 -2.08 -16.14 25.34
CA GLY A 166 -3.35 -15.42 25.44
C GLY A 166 -3.51 -14.34 24.36
N ALA A 167 -2.43 -13.64 24.02
CA ALA A 167 -2.46 -12.66 22.92
C ALA A 167 -2.72 -13.32 21.55
N VAL A 168 -2.14 -14.49 21.30
CA VAL A 168 -2.40 -15.27 20.07
C VAL A 168 -3.86 -15.70 19.99
N VAL A 169 -4.43 -16.20 21.12
CA VAL A 169 -5.84 -16.59 21.20
C VAL A 169 -6.75 -15.39 20.96
N ARG A 170 -6.56 -14.29 21.69
CA ARG A 170 -7.33 -13.05 21.48
C ARG A 170 -7.29 -12.59 20.01
N LYS A 171 -6.14 -12.71 19.36
CA LYS A 171 -6.01 -12.34 17.94
C LYS A 171 -6.76 -13.30 17.03
N ALA A 172 -6.73 -14.58 17.29
CA ALA A 172 -7.47 -15.58 16.53
C ALA A 172 -8.99 -15.38 16.67
N ASP A 173 -9.46 -15.08 17.88
CA ASP A 173 -10.88 -14.90 18.19
C ASP A 173 -11.45 -13.56 17.72
N SER A 174 -10.60 -12.61 17.32
CA SER A 174 -11.05 -11.29 16.78
C SER A 174 -11.67 -11.36 15.39
N GLY A 175 -11.97 -12.53 14.85
CA GLY A 175 -12.61 -12.73 13.55
C GLY A 175 -11.66 -12.56 12.36
N VAL A 176 -10.34 -12.49 12.58
CA VAL A 176 -9.37 -12.42 11.50
C VAL A 176 -9.22 -13.77 10.79
N SER A 177 -8.80 -13.76 9.52
CA SER A 177 -8.53 -15.00 8.81
C SER A 177 -7.35 -15.77 9.43
N VAL A 178 -7.32 -17.10 9.29
CA VAL A 178 -6.22 -17.96 9.75
C VAL A 178 -4.86 -17.46 9.21
N ALA A 179 -4.80 -16.99 7.97
CA ALA A 179 -3.58 -16.45 7.38
C ALA A 179 -3.14 -15.13 8.07
N ALA A 180 -4.09 -14.28 8.45
CA ALA A 180 -3.79 -13.05 9.18
C ALA A 180 -3.32 -13.35 10.62
N ALA A 181 -3.94 -14.34 11.28
CA ALA A 181 -3.49 -14.78 12.60
C ALA A 181 -2.09 -15.42 12.55
N GLN A 182 -1.79 -16.23 11.53
CA GLN A 182 -0.45 -16.77 11.31
C GLN A 182 0.60 -15.70 11.02
N TYR A 183 0.20 -14.65 10.29
CA TYR A 183 1.08 -13.50 10.04
C TYR A 183 1.36 -12.70 11.32
N PHE A 184 0.33 -12.53 12.16
CA PHE A 184 0.49 -11.96 13.50
C PHE A 184 1.49 -12.76 14.34
N VAL A 185 1.34 -14.09 14.40
CA VAL A 185 2.27 -15.00 15.14
C VAL A 185 3.71 -14.82 14.63
N SER A 186 3.89 -14.70 13.32
CA SER A 186 5.23 -14.49 12.73
C SER A 186 5.85 -13.16 13.18
N GLY A 187 5.07 -12.08 13.20
CA GLY A 187 5.51 -10.78 13.68
C GLY A 187 5.77 -10.77 15.20
N LEU A 188 4.90 -11.42 15.98
CA LEU A 188 5.04 -11.54 17.44
C LEU A 188 6.29 -12.33 17.81
N ARG A 189 6.56 -13.46 17.14
CA ARG A 189 7.81 -14.22 17.35
C ARG A 189 9.05 -13.38 17.06
N ALA A 190 9.04 -12.62 15.97
CA ALA A 190 10.16 -11.75 15.65
C ALA A 190 10.38 -10.67 16.71
N PHE A 191 9.30 -10.11 17.25
CA PHE A 191 9.36 -9.12 18.33
C PHE A 191 9.87 -9.70 19.65
N LEU A 192 9.33 -10.84 20.07
CA LEU A 192 9.77 -11.53 21.30
C LEU A 192 11.24 -11.95 21.23
N ARG A 193 11.67 -12.43 20.04
CA ARG A 193 13.08 -12.75 19.82
C ARG A 193 13.97 -11.52 19.93
N PHE A 194 13.55 -10.39 19.37
CA PHE A 194 14.23 -9.11 19.53
C PHE A 194 14.30 -8.69 21.01
N CYS A 195 13.18 -8.73 21.74
CA CYS A 195 13.16 -8.41 23.16
C CYS A 195 14.13 -9.29 23.98
N PHE A 196 14.25 -10.56 23.64
CA PHE A 196 15.21 -11.46 24.29
C PHE A 196 16.66 -11.08 23.98
N LEU A 197 16.96 -10.77 22.73
CA LEU A 197 18.32 -10.36 22.30
C LEU A 197 18.75 -9.03 22.96
N GLU A 198 17.82 -8.11 23.16
CA GLU A 198 18.04 -6.82 23.82
C GLU A 198 17.99 -6.93 25.38
N GLY A 199 17.79 -8.13 25.93
CA GLY A 199 17.72 -8.33 27.38
C GLY A 199 16.48 -7.75 28.06
N LEU A 200 15.42 -7.45 27.30
CA LEU A 200 14.16 -6.88 27.80
C LEU A 200 13.24 -7.93 28.43
N VAL A 201 13.48 -9.20 28.14
CA VAL A 201 12.80 -10.36 28.74
C VAL A 201 13.83 -11.38 29.17
N ALA A 202 13.57 -12.07 30.29
CA ALA A 202 14.52 -12.99 30.91
C ALA A 202 14.75 -14.28 30.11
N ALA A 203 13.80 -14.67 29.25
CA ALA A 203 13.86 -15.87 28.45
C ALA A 203 13.27 -15.65 27.05
N ASP A 204 13.68 -16.48 26.07
CA ASP A 204 13.08 -16.45 24.72
C ASP A 204 11.64 -16.99 24.76
N LEU A 205 10.68 -16.08 24.79
CA LEU A 205 9.24 -16.37 24.76
C LEU A 205 8.68 -16.58 23.36
N SER A 206 9.49 -16.50 22.31
CA SER A 206 9.01 -16.67 20.94
C SER A 206 8.34 -18.04 20.67
N PRO A 207 8.74 -19.17 21.31
CA PRO A 207 8.03 -20.45 21.17
C PRO A 207 6.62 -20.45 21.75
N ALA A 208 6.33 -19.61 22.77
CA ALA A 208 5.01 -19.50 23.39
C ALA A 208 3.96 -18.85 22.44
N ALA A 209 4.39 -18.14 21.41
CA ALA A 209 3.52 -17.71 20.32
C ALA A 209 3.16 -18.89 19.42
N LEU A 210 2.18 -19.69 19.84
CA LEU A 210 1.79 -20.94 19.19
C LEU A 210 1.26 -20.71 17.77
N LEU A 211 1.45 -21.71 16.89
CA LEU A 211 0.90 -21.69 15.55
C LEU A 211 -0.62 -21.83 15.59
N VAL A 212 -1.33 -20.88 14.99
CA VAL A 212 -2.77 -21.00 14.78
C VAL A 212 -3.02 -22.09 13.74
N ARG A 213 -3.58 -23.21 14.20
CA ARG A 213 -3.99 -24.30 13.31
C ARG A 213 -5.24 -23.89 12.54
N GLY A 214 -5.26 -24.15 11.27
CA GLY A 214 -6.43 -23.97 10.44
C GLY A 214 -6.15 -24.57 9.07
N ARG A 215 -7.13 -25.29 8.52
CA ARG A 215 -7.06 -25.69 7.11
C ARG A 215 -7.02 -24.40 6.28
N ARG A 216 -5.90 -24.14 5.61
CA ARG A 216 -5.96 -23.30 4.42
C ARG A 216 -7.02 -23.93 3.53
N ARG A 217 -8.24 -23.34 3.53
CA ARG A 217 -9.16 -23.64 2.45
C ARG A 217 -8.46 -23.13 1.20
N SER A 218 -7.73 -24.02 0.52
CA SER A 218 -7.22 -23.77 -0.81
C SER A 218 -8.43 -23.79 -1.75
N SER A 219 -9.27 -22.74 -1.66
CA SER A 219 -10.22 -22.52 -2.73
C SER A 219 -9.41 -22.36 -4.01
N LEU A 220 -9.83 -23.05 -5.05
CA LEU A 220 -9.28 -22.86 -6.39
C LEU A 220 -9.11 -21.36 -6.65
N PRO A 221 -7.97 -20.93 -7.20
CA PRO A 221 -7.77 -19.53 -7.54
C PRO A 221 -8.87 -19.12 -8.52
N LYS A 222 -9.86 -18.39 -8.02
CA LYS A 222 -10.94 -17.90 -8.87
C LYS A 222 -10.50 -16.58 -9.48
N GLY A 223 -10.29 -16.51 -10.79
CA GLY A 223 -10.25 -15.27 -11.54
C GLY A 223 -11.60 -14.53 -11.42
N ILE A 224 -11.74 -13.39 -12.07
CA ILE A 224 -13.04 -12.79 -12.37
C ILE A 224 -13.50 -13.29 -13.75
N SER A 225 -14.80 -13.24 -14.00
CA SER A 225 -15.33 -13.63 -15.30
C SER A 225 -14.87 -12.68 -16.41
N ARG A 226 -14.87 -13.13 -17.67
CA ARG A 226 -14.59 -12.25 -18.80
C ARG A 226 -15.59 -11.08 -18.89
N ALA A 227 -16.84 -11.30 -18.51
CA ALA A 227 -17.87 -10.26 -18.47
C ALA A 227 -17.51 -9.20 -17.41
N ASP A 228 -17.13 -9.62 -16.20
CA ASP A 228 -16.72 -8.71 -15.12
C ASP A 228 -15.44 -7.95 -15.48
N ALA A 229 -14.45 -8.60 -16.11
CA ALA A 229 -13.24 -7.94 -16.58
C ALA A 229 -13.56 -6.83 -17.62
N LYS A 230 -14.48 -7.10 -18.55
CA LYS A 230 -14.96 -6.09 -19.51
C LYS A 230 -15.73 -4.96 -18.80
N ALA A 231 -16.60 -5.29 -17.85
CA ALA A 231 -17.35 -4.29 -17.07
C ALA A 231 -16.40 -3.40 -16.26
N LEU A 232 -15.38 -4.00 -15.62
CA LEU A 232 -14.35 -3.29 -14.87
C LEU A 232 -13.60 -2.27 -15.73
N LEU A 233 -13.18 -2.66 -16.94
CA LEU A 233 -12.49 -1.76 -17.88
C LEU A 233 -13.41 -0.65 -18.40
N ARG A 234 -14.67 -0.96 -18.70
CA ARG A 234 -15.69 0.01 -19.15
C ARG A 234 -16.04 1.03 -18.07
N SER A 235 -15.94 0.67 -16.80
CA SER A 235 -16.21 1.56 -15.66
C SER A 235 -15.22 2.74 -15.53
N CYS A 236 -14.11 2.71 -16.27
CA CYS A 236 -13.09 3.76 -16.27
C CYS A 236 -13.43 4.85 -17.29
N ASP A 237 -13.80 6.05 -16.84
CA ASP A 237 -14.05 7.19 -17.72
C ASP A 237 -12.75 7.72 -18.32
N ARG A 238 -12.40 7.25 -19.51
CA ARG A 238 -11.16 7.62 -20.22
C ARG A 238 -11.16 9.07 -20.76
N ARG A 239 -12.20 9.85 -20.55
CA ARG A 239 -12.20 11.30 -20.82
C ARG A 239 -11.43 12.05 -19.75
N SER A 240 -11.45 11.58 -18.52
CA SER A 240 -10.73 12.16 -17.40
C SER A 240 -9.31 11.59 -17.24
N GLY A 241 -8.36 12.38 -16.68
CA GLY A 241 -6.99 11.92 -16.39
C GLY A 241 -6.97 10.76 -15.39
N ILE A 242 -7.84 10.83 -14.35
CA ILE A 242 -8.00 9.76 -13.36
C ILE A 242 -8.47 8.47 -14.04
N GLY A 243 -9.48 8.57 -14.89
CA GLY A 243 -10.02 7.39 -15.56
C GLY A 243 -9.05 6.77 -16.55
N ARG A 244 -8.22 7.56 -17.25
CA ARG A 244 -7.13 7.04 -18.10
C ARG A 244 -6.10 6.31 -17.27
N ARG A 245 -5.69 6.86 -16.12
CA ARG A 245 -4.79 6.19 -15.18
C ARG A 245 -5.37 4.88 -14.69
N ASP A 246 -6.59 4.92 -14.17
CA ASP A 246 -7.26 3.75 -13.57
C ASP A 246 -7.43 2.65 -14.63
N TYR A 247 -7.78 3.02 -15.88
CA TYR A 247 -7.86 2.09 -17.00
C TYR A 247 -6.49 1.44 -17.31
N ALA A 248 -5.43 2.24 -17.42
CA ALA A 248 -4.06 1.75 -17.66
C ALA A 248 -3.60 0.80 -16.55
N VAL A 249 -3.84 1.16 -15.29
CA VAL A 249 -3.55 0.31 -14.13
C VAL A 249 -4.27 -1.04 -14.21
N ILE A 250 -5.58 -1.03 -14.49
CA ILE A 250 -6.40 -2.24 -14.47
C ILE A 250 -6.08 -3.15 -15.67
N VAL A 251 -5.91 -2.60 -16.87
CA VAL A 251 -5.57 -3.42 -18.05
C VAL A 251 -4.18 -4.04 -17.89
N THR A 252 -3.21 -3.30 -17.35
CA THR A 252 -1.87 -3.84 -17.07
C THR A 252 -1.93 -5.00 -16.08
N LEU A 253 -2.72 -4.89 -15.01
CA LEU A 253 -2.90 -5.98 -14.04
C LEU A 253 -3.57 -7.21 -14.68
N LEU A 254 -4.58 -7.01 -15.52
CA LEU A 254 -5.32 -8.09 -16.17
C LEU A 254 -4.47 -8.81 -17.23
N ARG A 255 -3.67 -8.10 -18.02
CA ARG A 255 -2.89 -8.67 -19.11
C ARG A 255 -1.55 -9.27 -18.66
N LEU A 256 -0.82 -8.53 -17.83
CA LEU A 256 0.53 -8.91 -17.40
C LEU A 256 0.57 -9.60 -16.04
N GLY A 257 -0.53 -9.63 -15.32
CA GLY A 257 -0.61 -10.27 -14.02
C GLY A 257 0.39 -9.71 -12.99
N LEU A 258 0.77 -8.43 -13.09
CA LEU A 258 1.72 -7.81 -12.16
C LEU A 258 1.22 -7.85 -10.72
N ARG A 259 2.17 -7.96 -9.76
CA ARG A 259 1.85 -7.69 -8.37
C ARG A 259 1.60 -6.18 -8.19
N ARG A 260 0.68 -5.82 -7.29
CA ARG A 260 0.36 -4.39 -7.01
C ARG A 260 1.59 -3.53 -6.70
N GLY A 261 2.60 -4.11 -6.01
CA GLY A 261 3.83 -3.42 -5.69
C GLY A 261 4.78 -3.29 -6.88
N GLU A 262 4.79 -4.26 -7.79
CA GLU A 262 5.54 -4.19 -9.05
C GLU A 262 4.96 -3.06 -9.92
N LEU A 263 3.65 -3.05 -10.13
CA LEU A 263 2.98 -2.00 -10.90
C LEU A 263 3.17 -0.61 -10.30
N ALA A 264 3.12 -0.47 -8.97
CA ALA A 264 3.28 0.82 -8.31
C ALA A 264 4.71 1.39 -8.46
N ARG A 265 5.71 0.53 -8.64
CA ARG A 265 7.12 0.93 -8.81
C ARG A 265 7.56 1.08 -10.25
N LEU A 266 6.70 0.83 -11.24
CA LEU A 266 7.03 1.05 -12.64
C LEU A 266 7.43 2.51 -12.87
N THR A 267 8.49 2.70 -13.64
CA THR A 267 8.99 3.99 -14.07
C THR A 267 8.78 4.19 -15.58
N LEU A 268 9.01 5.39 -16.06
CA LEU A 268 8.99 5.70 -17.49
C LEU A 268 10.09 4.95 -18.25
N ASP A 269 11.21 4.68 -17.58
CA ASP A 269 12.38 4.01 -18.14
C ASP A 269 12.20 2.48 -18.24
N ASP A 270 11.21 1.93 -17.56
CA ASP A 270 10.91 0.50 -17.63
C ASP A 270 10.19 0.11 -18.94
N ILE A 271 9.77 1.09 -19.75
CA ILE A 271 9.04 0.82 -21.00
C ILE A 271 9.96 1.02 -22.20
N ASP A 272 10.29 -0.05 -22.88
CA ASP A 272 10.93 -0.01 -24.19
C ASP A 272 9.84 0.00 -25.26
N TRP A 273 9.52 1.21 -25.75
CA TRP A 273 8.51 1.40 -26.79
C TRP A 273 8.93 0.85 -28.15
N HIS A 274 10.24 0.78 -28.40
CA HIS A 274 10.77 0.28 -29.66
C HIS A 274 10.75 -1.24 -29.72
N ALA A 275 11.25 -1.87 -28.64
CA ALA A 275 11.21 -3.33 -28.53
C ALA A 275 9.79 -3.86 -28.20
N GLY A 276 8.87 -3.01 -27.73
CA GLY A 276 7.57 -3.44 -27.24
C GLY A 276 7.69 -4.27 -25.96
N GLU A 277 8.53 -3.89 -25.04
CA GLU A 277 8.82 -4.60 -23.81
C GLU A 277 8.60 -3.73 -22.57
N LEU A 278 8.31 -4.39 -21.45
CA LEU A 278 8.21 -3.81 -20.12
C LEU A 278 9.16 -4.51 -19.16
N ALA A 279 10.12 -3.77 -18.59
CA ALA A 279 10.98 -4.24 -17.52
C ALA A 279 10.20 -4.23 -16.18
N VAL A 280 10.26 -5.32 -15.44
CA VAL A 280 9.60 -5.46 -14.14
C VAL A 280 10.57 -5.90 -13.08
N ARG A 281 10.81 -5.02 -12.08
CA ARG A 281 11.74 -5.29 -11.00
C ARG A 281 11.05 -6.04 -9.87
N GLY A 282 11.56 -7.25 -9.58
CA GLY A 282 11.16 -8.09 -8.45
C GLY A 282 12.16 -8.00 -7.29
N LYS A 283 12.04 -8.92 -6.32
CA LYS A 283 13.04 -9.07 -5.25
C LYS A 283 14.32 -9.68 -5.84
N GLY A 284 15.33 -8.83 -6.07
CA GLY A 284 16.67 -9.25 -6.51
C GLY A 284 16.79 -9.65 -7.98
N ARG A 285 15.78 -9.43 -8.81
CA ARG A 285 15.85 -9.69 -10.27
C ARG A 285 15.01 -8.72 -11.06
N GLU A 286 15.41 -8.50 -12.31
CA GLU A 286 14.67 -7.78 -13.33
C GLU A 286 14.22 -8.76 -14.41
N ASP A 287 12.96 -8.73 -14.77
CA ASP A 287 12.39 -9.55 -15.84
C ASP A 287 11.81 -8.63 -16.92
N ARG A 288 12.01 -8.98 -18.19
CA ARG A 288 11.40 -8.30 -19.33
C ARG A 288 10.18 -9.07 -19.79
N LEU A 289 9.08 -8.37 -19.97
CA LEU A 289 7.81 -8.92 -20.45
C LEU A 289 7.43 -8.24 -21.77
N PRO A 290 6.85 -8.98 -22.73
CA PRO A 290 6.26 -8.35 -23.88
C PRO A 290 5.15 -7.39 -23.45
N LEU A 291 5.08 -6.21 -24.06
CA LEU A 291 4.07 -5.20 -23.82
C LEU A 291 2.92 -5.37 -24.81
N PRO A 292 1.76 -5.92 -24.37
CA PRO A 292 0.61 -6.08 -25.27
C PRO A 292 0.14 -4.72 -25.82
N ALA A 293 -0.30 -4.69 -27.07
CA ALA A 293 -0.69 -3.46 -27.76
C ALA A 293 -1.78 -2.66 -27.00
N ASP A 294 -2.74 -3.34 -26.40
CA ASP A 294 -3.82 -2.73 -25.61
C ASP A 294 -3.28 -2.08 -24.30
N VAL A 295 -2.28 -2.69 -23.67
CA VAL A 295 -1.59 -2.14 -22.50
C VAL A 295 -0.74 -0.93 -22.91
N GLY A 296 0.06 -1.06 -23.97
CA GLY A 296 0.89 0.03 -24.50
C GLY A 296 0.04 1.24 -24.88
N ALA A 297 -1.06 1.04 -25.60
CA ALA A 297 -2.00 2.10 -25.97
C ALA A 297 -2.64 2.78 -24.74
N ALA A 298 -2.99 2.01 -23.70
CA ALA A 298 -3.55 2.54 -22.47
C ALA A 298 -2.55 3.40 -21.72
N ILE A 299 -1.31 2.93 -21.57
CA ILE A 299 -0.22 3.68 -20.92
C ILE A 299 0.08 4.95 -21.73
N ALA A 300 0.26 4.86 -23.04
CA ALA A 300 0.51 6.02 -23.90
C ALA A 300 -0.64 7.04 -23.82
N GLY A 301 -1.90 6.59 -23.75
CA GLY A 301 -3.06 7.43 -23.56
C GLY A 301 -3.08 8.16 -22.22
N TYR A 302 -2.63 7.49 -21.14
CA TYR A 302 -2.46 8.11 -19.85
C TYR A 302 -1.31 9.12 -19.87
N LEU A 303 -0.14 8.76 -20.39
CA LEU A 303 1.04 9.64 -20.44
C LEU A 303 0.74 10.94 -21.19
N ARG A 304 0.10 10.84 -22.35
CA ARG A 304 -0.17 12.02 -23.19
C ARG A 304 -1.27 12.92 -22.67
N ARG A 305 -2.31 12.38 -22.02
CA ARG A 305 -3.55 13.14 -21.72
C ARG A 305 -4.09 12.95 -20.30
N GLY A 306 -3.36 12.27 -19.43
CA GLY A 306 -3.87 11.94 -18.10
C GLY A 306 -2.85 12.09 -16.98
N ARG A 307 -1.56 11.93 -17.29
CA ARG A 307 -0.49 12.06 -16.30
C ARG A 307 -0.25 13.53 -16.00
N PRO A 308 -0.25 13.94 -14.72
CA PRO A 308 0.12 15.29 -14.35
C PRO A 308 1.56 15.61 -14.79
N ALA A 309 1.82 16.88 -15.09
CA ALA A 309 3.19 17.37 -15.28
C ALA A 309 3.97 17.20 -13.97
N SER A 310 5.10 16.55 -14.03
CA SER A 310 5.92 16.23 -12.84
C SER A 310 7.28 15.70 -13.29
N ASP A 311 8.34 16.05 -12.57
CA ASP A 311 9.71 15.54 -12.78
C ASP A 311 9.90 14.11 -12.27
N ARG A 312 8.91 13.57 -11.59
CA ARG A 312 8.91 12.19 -11.11
C ARG A 312 9.01 11.21 -12.27
N ARG A 313 9.90 10.23 -12.13
CA ARG A 313 10.09 9.18 -13.15
C ARG A 313 9.10 8.04 -13.03
N GLU A 314 8.38 7.91 -11.91
CA GLU A 314 7.38 6.85 -11.74
C GLU A 314 6.25 6.99 -12.74
N LEU A 315 5.85 5.85 -13.31
CA LEU A 315 4.86 5.80 -14.38
C LEU A 315 3.49 6.32 -13.93
N PHE A 316 3.01 5.84 -12.78
CA PHE A 316 1.69 6.16 -12.27
C PHE A 316 1.76 7.10 -11.07
N LEU A 317 1.15 8.26 -11.21
CA LEU A 317 1.12 9.29 -10.18
C LEU A 317 -0.28 9.43 -9.57
N ARG A 318 -0.34 10.03 -8.39
CA ARG A 318 -1.60 10.52 -7.81
C ARG A 318 -2.23 11.55 -8.74
N ALA A 319 -3.57 11.59 -8.75
CA ALA A 319 -4.31 12.52 -9.60
C ALA A 319 -4.51 13.89 -8.96
N ARG A 320 -4.09 14.06 -7.72
CA ARG A 320 -4.14 15.31 -6.95
C ARG A 320 -2.76 15.60 -6.41
N ALA A 321 -2.43 16.86 -6.35
CA ALA A 321 -1.20 17.34 -5.75
C ALA A 321 -1.07 16.92 -4.26
N PRO A 322 0.15 16.71 -3.76
CA PRO A 322 1.37 16.59 -4.54
C PRO A 322 1.29 15.35 -5.43
N TYR A 323 1.72 15.43 -6.67
CA TYR A 323 1.64 14.35 -7.66
C TYR A 323 2.65 13.24 -7.37
N ASP A 324 2.61 12.73 -6.15
CA ASP A 324 3.46 11.63 -5.73
C ASP A 324 3.15 10.33 -6.48
N PRO A 325 4.11 9.41 -6.53
CA PRO A 325 3.88 8.05 -7.02
C PRO A 325 2.71 7.37 -6.29
N ILE A 326 1.96 6.53 -7.01
CA ILE A 326 0.93 5.75 -6.36
C ILE A 326 1.55 4.64 -5.50
N ALA A 327 1.11 4.52 -4.27
CA ALA A 327 1.47 3.39 -3.42
C ALA A 327 0.72 2.10 -3.83
N SER A 328 1.24 0.95 -3.44
CA SER A 328 0.58 -0.35 -3.68
C SER A 328 -0.84 -0.43 -3.10
N GLY A 329 -1.12 0.31 -2.01
CA GLY A 329 -2.45 0.48 -1.44
C GLY A 329 -3.40 1.24 -2.36
N THR A 330 -2.89 2.25 -3.08
CA THR A 330 -3.65 3.01 -4.08
C THR A 330 -4.05 2.13 -5.26
N VAL A 331 -3.16 1.24 -5.73
CA VAL A 331 -3.48 0.26 -6.79
C VAL A 331 -4.65 -0.63 -6.34
N ALA A 332 -4.61 -1.15 -5.11
CA ALA A 332 -5.69 -1.98 -4.58
C ALA A 332 -7.02 -1.21 -4.45
N SER A 333 -6.97 0.05 -3.98
CA SER A 333 -8.17 0.88 -3.86
C SER A 333 -8.73 1.31 -5.23
N THR A 334 -7.89 1.48 -6.25
CA THR A 334 -8.30 1.74 -7.63
C THR A 334 -9.13 0.59 -8.17
N VAL A 335 -8.67 -0.65 -8.00
CA VAL A 335 -9.44 -1.84 -8.42
C VAL A 335 -10.78 -1.91 -7.69
N ARG A 336 -10.82 -1.77 -6.36
CA ARG A 336 -12.07 -1.79 -5.60
C ARG A 336 -13.06 -0.71 -6.02
N ARG A 337 -12.58 0.54 -6.23
CA ARG A 337 -13.45 1.62 -6.73
C ARG A 337 -14.01 1.33 -8.11
N ALA A 338 -13.20 0.72 -8.99
CA ALA A 338 -13.66 0.32 -10.31
C ALA A 338 -14.73 -0.79 -10.22
N CYS A 339 -14.58 -1.77 -9.32
CA CYS A 339 -15.61 -2.79 -9.05
C CYS A 339 -16.94 -2.15 -8.65
N ARG A 340 -16.91 -1.19 -7.69
CA ARG A 340 -18.12 -0.47 -7.26
C ARG A 340 -18.79 0.27 -8.43
N ARG A 341 -18.00 0.97 -9.26
CA ARG A 341 -18.55 1.66 -10.45
C ARG A 341 -19.13 0.69 -11.46
N ALA A 342 -18.55 -0.50 -11.60
CA ALA A 342 -19.00 -1.54 -12.52
C ALA A 342 -20.19 -2.35 -12.00
N GLY A 343 -20.61 -2.17 -10.73
CA GLY A 343 -21.68 -2.96 -10.10
C GLY A 343 -21.31 -4.43 -9.88
N ILE A 344 -20.01 -4.77 -9.79
CA ILE A 344 -19.54 -6.14 -9.56
C ILE A 344 -18.99 -6.30 -8.13
N PRO A 345 -18.95 -7.53 -7.58
CA PRO A 345 -18.38 -7.77 -6.27
C PRO A 345 -16.95 -7.23 -6.16
N GLU A 346 -16.64 -6.61 -5.03
CA GLU A 346 -15.31 -6.04 -4.79
C GLU A 346 -14.25 -7.13 -4.76
N VAL A 347 -13.22 -6.94 -5.58
CA VAL A 347 -12.05 -7.83 -5.62
C VAL A 347 -10.76 -7.04 -5.40
N GLY A 348 -9.74 -7.71 -4.87
CA GLY A 348 -8.40 -7.15 -4.77
C GLY A 348 -7.61 -7.31 -6.08
N SER A 349 -6.54 -6.50 -6.23
CA SER A 349 -5.64 -6.57 -7.39
C SER A 349 -5.02 -7.97 -7.61
N HIS A 350 -4.86 -8.75 -6.56
CA HIS A 350 -4.37 -10.11 -6.67
C HIS A 350 -5.32 -11.05 -7.44
N ARG A 351 -6.63 -10.75 -7.37
CA ARG A 351 -7.64 -11.46 -8.14
C ARG A 351 -7.49 -11.25 -9.65
N LEU A 352 -7.08 -10.03 -10.07
CA LEU A 352 -6.81 -9.73 -11.48
C LEU A 352 -5.58 -10.52 -11.98
N ARG A 353 -4.56 -10.69 -11.14
CA ARG A 353 -3.43 -11.58 -11.46
C ARG A 353 -3.87 -13.05 -11.57
N HIS A 354 -4.78 -13.51 -10.72
CA HIS A 354 -5.38 -14.85 -10.88
C HIS A 354 -6.15 -14.97 -12.19
N THR A 355 -6.84 -13.90 -12.62
CA THR A 355 -7.53 -13.88 -13.91
C THR A 355 -6.54 -14.05 -15.06
N ALA A 356 -5.44 -13.29 -15.07
CA ALA A 356 -4.39 -13.43 -16.08
C ALA A 356 -3.84 -14.87 -16.13
N ALA A 357 -3.59 -15.47 -14.95
CA ALA A 357 -3.13 -16.86 -14.87
C ALA A 357 -4.14 -17.85 -15.44
N CYS A 358 -5.42 -17.73 -15.05
CA CYS A 358 -6.49 -18.60 -15.55
C CYS A 358 -6.71 -18.45 -17.06
N GLU A 359 -6.58 -17.22 -17.60
CA GLU A 359 -6.66 -16.99 -19.06
C GLU A 359 -5.51 -17.67 -19.80
N MET A 360 -4.28 -17.64 -19.27
CA MET A 360 -3.14 -18.36 -19.84
C MET A 360 -3.34 -19.88 -19.81
N VAL A 361 -3.85 -20.43 -18.68
CA VAL A 361 -4.20 -21.86 -18.58
C VAL A 361 -5.24 -22.23 -19.63
N SER A 362 -6.33 -21.46 -19.71
CA SER A 362 -7.41 -21.71 -20.70
C SER A 362 -6.95 -21.55 -22.15
N ALA A 363 -5.86 -20.83 -22.39
CA ALA A 363 -5.21 -20.71 -23.69
C ALA A 363 -4.18 -21.84 -23.97
N GLY A 364 -4.07 -22.83 -23.08
CA GLY A 364 -3.17 -23.97 -23.22
C GLY A 364 -1.70 -23.67 -22.95
N VAL A 365 -1.38 -22.53 -22.31
CA VAL A 365 0.02 -22.19 -21.99
C VAL A 365 0.55 -23.15 -20.92
N PRO A 366 1.70 -23.82 -21.15
CA PRO A 366 2.28 -24.73 -20.17
C PRO A 366 2.50 -24.06 -18.82
N ILE A 367 2.14 -24.76 -17.71
CA ILE A 367 2.17 -24.25 -16.34
C ILE A 367 3.54 -23.69 -15.95
N GLY A 368 4.62 -24.32 -16.39
CA GLY A 368 5.99 -23.82 -16.17
C GLY A 368 6.21 -22.43 -16.78
N ARG A 369 5.70 -22.19 -18.00
CA ARG A 369 5.78 -20.86 -18.65
C ARG A 369 4.89 -19.83 -17.95
N ILE A 370 3.71 -20.23 -17.47
CA ILE A 370 2.85 -19.35 -16.64
C ILE A 370 3.60 -18.91 -15.39
N GLY A 371 4.30 -19.84 -14.72
CA GLY A 371 5.15 -19.52 -13.56
C GLY A 371 6.22 -18.49 -13.89
N GLN A 372 6.86 -18.58 -15.04
CA GLN A 372 7.85 -17.62 -15.53
C GLN A 372 7.23 -16.24 -15.78
N VAL A 373 6.16 -16.17 -16.56
CA VAL A 373 5.46 -14.93 -16.89
C VAL A 373 4.96 -14.23 -15.61
N LEU A 374 4.42 -15.00 -14.69
CA LEU A 374 3.95 -14.47 -13.40
C LEU A 374 5.07 -14.26 -12.38
N ARG A 375 6.30 -14.64 -12.66
CA ARG A 375 7.46 -14.48 -11.78
C ARG A 375 7.21 -15.11 -10.41
N HIS A 376 6.74 -16.37 -10.38
CA HIS A 376 6.59 -17.14 -9.18
C HIS A 376 7.95 -17.62 -8.66
N GLN A 377 8.24 -17.43 -7.39
CA GLN A 377 9.48 -17.90 -6.75
C GLN A 377 9.46 -19.41 -6.52
N SER A 378 8.28 -20.03 -6.49
CA SER A 378 8.09 -21.45 -6.26
C SER A 378 7.10 -22.01 -7.29
N LEU A 379 7.43 -23.17 -7.85
CA LEU A 379 6.53 -23.93 -8.72
C LEU A 379 5.22 -24.30 -8.00
N GLN A 380 5.26 -24.51 -6.68
CA GLN A 380 4.06 -24.77 -5.87
C GLN A 380 3.04 -23.61 -5.97
N THR A 381 3.51 -22.37 -6.13
CA THR A 381 2.62 -21.22 -6.31
C THR A 381 1.90 -21.27 -7.66
N THR A 382 2.51 -21.90 -8.67
CA THR A 382 1.91 -22.05 -10.00
C THR A 382 1.06 -23.34 -10.07
N ALA A 383 1.42 -24.39 -9.34
CA ALA A 383 0.71 -25.66 -9.30
C ALA A 383 -0.76 -25.54 -8.84
N ILE A 384 -1.11 -24.46 -8.13
CA ILE A 384 -2.50 -24.20 -7.78
C ILE A 384 -3.41 -24.00 -9.01
N TYR A 385 -2.84 -23.55 -10.13
CA TYR A 385 -3.58 -23.35 -11.38
C TYR A 385 -3.77 -24.64 -12.18
N ALA A 386 -2.93 -25.67 -11.96
CA ALA A 386 -3.12 -26.99 -12.57
C ALA A 386 -4.49 -27.59 -12.21
N ARG A 387 -5.02 -27.26 -11.03
CA ARG A 387 -6.33 -27.70 -10.56
C ARG A 387 -7.51 -26.98 -11.24
N VAL A 388 -7.25 -25.95 -12.02
CA VAL A 388 -8.27 -25.16 -12.73
C VAL A 388 -8.51 -25.71 -14.13
N ASP A 389 -7.54 -26.45 -14.67
CA ASP A 389 -7.63 -27.03 -16.01
C ASP A 389 -8.36 -28.39 -15.98
N VAL A 390 -9.67 -28.32 -15.79
CA VAL A 390 -10.55 -29.50 -15.76
C VAL A 390 -10.55 -30.24 -17.08
N GLU A 391 -10.32 -29.55 -18.21
CA GLU A 391 -10.32 -30.15 -19.54
C GLU A 391 -9.06 -31.00 -19.78
N GLN A 392 -7.88 -30.50 -19.41
CA GLN A 392 -6.65 -31.30 -19.43
C GLN A 392 -6.69 -32.45 -18.42
N LEU A 393 -7.30 -32.23 -17.24
CA LEU A 393 -7.48 -33.30 -16.25
C LEU A 393 -8.44 -34.40 -16.75
N ARG A 394 -9.45 -34.04 -17.53
CA ARG A 394 -10.36 -35.04 -18.15
C ARG A 394 -9.63 -35.94 -19.16
N GLN A 395 -8.67 -35.38 -19.90
CA GLN A 395 -7.87 -36.16 -20.87
C GLN A 395 -6.94 -37.17 -20.18
N LEU A 396 -6.57 -36.91 -18.93
CA LEU A 396 -5.71 -37.78 -18.09
C LEU A 396 -6.53 -38.74 -17.24
N ALA A 397 -7.84 -38.52 -17.11
CA ALA A 397 -8.73 -39.41 -16.39
C ALA A 397 -8.94 -40.69 -17.17
N ALA A 398 -8.68 -41.84 -16.53
CA ALA A 398 -9.09 -43.13 -17.10
C ALA A 398 -10.60 -43.11 -17.36
N PRO A 399 -11.07 -43.75 -18.44
CA PRO A 399 -12.50 -43.85 -18.69
C PRO A 399 -13.17 -44.56 -17.48
N TRP A 400 -14.31 -43.98 -17.07
CA TRP A 400 -15.10 -44.62 -15.99
C TRP A 400 -15.44 -46.04 -16.40
N PRO A 401 -15.21 -47.06 -15.51
CA PRO A 401 -15.61 -48.42 -15.84
C PRO A 401 -17.10 -48.45 -16.12
N THR A 402 -17.45 -48.69 -17.36
CA THR A 402 -18.82 -49.00 -17.74
C THR A 402 -19.16 -50.35 -17.15
N THR A 403 -20.12 -50.42 -16.27
CA THR A 403 -20.75 -51.66 -15.89
C THR A 403 -21.53 -52.20 -17.06
N ASP A 404 -20.84 -52.86 -18.00
CA ASP A 404 -21.54 -53.75 -18.92
C ASP A 404 -22.11 -54.88 -18.07
N GLY A 405 -23.41 -54.80 -17.87
CA GLY A 405 -24.20 -55.85 -17.29
C GLY A 405 -24.23 -57.07 -18.20
N GLY A 406 -23.24 -57.90 -18.09
CA GLY A 406 -23.22 -59.26 -18.64
C GLY A 406 -23.25 -60.27 -17.50
N GLY A 407 -24.43 -60.54 -16.96
CA GLY A 407 -24.61 -61.70 -16.11
C GLY A 407 -24.55 -62.96 -16.96
N PRO A 408 -23.72 -63.95 -16.62
CA PRO A 408 -23.95 -65.31 -17.20
C PRO A 408 -25.12 -65.94 -16.43
N GLY A 409 -26.19 -66.17 -17.16
CA GLY A 409 -27.20 -67.09 -16.73
C GLY A 409 -26.62 -68.53 -16.65
N ARG A 410 -26.73 -69.10 -15.54
CA ARG A 410 -27.15 -70.45 -15.19
C ARG A 410 -26.83 -70.72 -13.70
#